data_d34630a80bde7b222cd235361c17a59d
#
_entry.id   d34630a80bde7b222cd235361c17a59d
#
_cell.length_a   1.000
_cell.length_b   1.000
_cell.length_c   1.000
_cell.angle_alpha   90.00
_cell.angle_beta   90.00
_cell.angle_gamma   90.00
#
_symmetry.space_group_name_H-M   'P 1'
#
loop_
_entity.id
_entity.type
_entity.pdbx_description
1 polymer ?
#
loop_
_entity_poly.entity_id
_entity_poly.type
_entity_poly.pdbx_seq_one_letter_code
_entity_poly.pdbx_strand_id
1 'polypeptide(L)'
;MEDLLEIKKIIVSDGKISVDNVELLRSTLFDKEGITRKKADFLFKFKDNISKEHIIPEFKELFVEAISIYLLEDEISPGEIDEKEAKWLRAKIQNKGYVDKLDMLLLENIRKKSINFPDILNFKGKTARKFECLLFYSRYLTIFAVIGSLISAFVLFIRGSVVVVRGFIDFVNSIGDNLHGDYEKLIEAFVSSVDIYLFAMVLIIFGMGIY
;
A
#
# COMPACT_ATOMS: atom_id res chain seq x y z
N MET A 1 11.69 24.78 32.05
CA MET A 1 10.41 24.03 31.82
C MET A 1 9.20 24.95 31.84
N GLU A 2 9.17 25.99 32.70
CA GLU A 2 8.13 27.02 32.69
C GLU A 2 8.09 27.74 31.34
N ASP A 3 9.24 28.10 30.76
CA ASP A 3 9.38 28.78 29.46
C ASP A 3 8.76 27.98 28.31
N LEU A 4 8.92 26.64 28.29
CA LEU A 4 8.31 25.77 27.26
C LEU A 4 6.78 25.71 27.38
N LEU A 5 6.23 25.83 28.59
CA LEU A 5 4.80 25.88 28.82
C LEU A 5 4.22 27.26 28.44
N GLU A 6 5.00 28.32 28.62
CA GLU A 6 4.64 29.67 28.21
C GLU A 6 4.60 29.83 26.70
N ILE A 7 5.63 29.32 25.98
CA ILE A 7 5.67 29.25 24.53
C ILE A 7 4.46 28.45 23.98
N LYS A 8 4.13 27.32 24.63
CA LYS A 8 2.95 26.55 24.27
C LYS A 8 1.64 27.34 24.39
N LYS A 9 1.49 28.16 25.45
CA LYS A 9 0.30 28.99 25.65
C LYS A 9 0.17 30.09 24.60
N ILE A 10 1.28 30.73 24.21
CA ILE A 10 1.30 31.81 23.22
C ILE A 10 0.91 31.26 21.83
N ILE A 11 1.43 30.08 21.44
CA ILE A 11 1.19 29.51 20.13
C ILE A 11 -0.17 28.82 20.02
N VAL A 12 -0.65 28.22 21.14
CA VAL A 12 -1.97 27.55 21.14
C VAL A 12 -3.12 28.58 21.05
N SER A 13 -2.91 29.84 21.43
CA SER A 13 -3.95 30.88 21.27
C SER A 13 -4.22 31.23 19.82
N ASP A 14 -3.23 31.17 18.92
CA ASP A 14 -3.36 31.59 17.53
C ASP A 14 -3.22 30.47 16.49
N GLY A 15 -2.78 29.27 16.91
CA GLY A 15 -2.55 28.11 16.01
C GLY A 15 -1.49 28.33 14.93
N LYS A 16 -0.78 29.50 14.98
CA LYS A 16 0.26 29.90 14.03
C LYS A 16 1.58 30.02 14.77
N ILE A 17 2.67 29.67 14.07
CA ILE A 17 4.02 29.84 14.57
C ILE A 17 4.70 30.97 13.80
N SER A 18 5.33 31.94 14.54
CA SER A 18 6.15 32.98 13.95
C SER A 18 7.63 32.62 14.01
N VAL A 19 8.46 33.36 13.24
CA VAL A 19 9.92 33.19 13.28
C VAL A 19 10.47 33.49 14.65
N ASP A 20 9.98 34.55 15.30
CA ASP A 20 10.39 34.92 16.66
C ASP A 20 10.11 33.81 17.67
N ASN A 21 8.96 33.12 17.52
CA ASN A 21 8.61 31.97 18.36
C ASN A 21 9.53 30.80 18.15
N VAL A 22 10.03 30.59 16.90
CA VAL A 22 10.99 29.55 16.59
C VAL A 22 12.36 29.87 17.19
N GLU A 23 12.81 31.12 17.17
CA GLU A 23 14.07 31.53 17.78
C GLU A 23 14.03 31.39 19.32
N LEU A 24 12.92 31.77 19.94
CA LEU A 24 12.72 31.56 21.37
C LEU A 24 12.69 30.05 21.71
N LEU A 25 12.02 29.26 20.92
CA LEU A 25 12.00 27.81 21.07
C LEU A 25 13.40 27.20 20.90
N ARG A 26 14.18 27.70 19.93
CA ARG A 26 15.56 27.28 19.69
C ARG A 26 16.45 27.58 20.92
N SER A 27 16.40 28.78 21.45
CA SER A 27 17.20 29.15 22.61
C SER A 27 16.88 28.31 23.86
N THR A 28 15.61 27.92 24.01
CA THR A 28 15.16 27.10 25.15
C THR A 28 15.50 25.61 24.97
N LEU A 29 15.52 25.11 23.74
CA LEU A 29 15.85 23.72 23.46
C LEU A 29 17.36 23.45 23.56
N PHE A 30 18.18 24.36 23.02
CA PHE A 30 19.64 24.26 22.98
C PHE A 30 20.30 25.00 24.16
N ASP A 31 19.80 24.75 25.37
CA ASP A 31 20.41 25.23 26.58
C ASP A 31 21.63 24.38 27.00
N LYS A 32 22.24 24.69 28.14
CA LYS A 32 23.42 23.98 28.66
C LYS A 32 23.21 22.48 28.92
N GLU A 33 21.96 22.04 29.08
CA GLU A 33 21.62 20.65 29.35
C GLU A 33 21.46 19.82 28.04
N GLY A 34 21.53 20.49 26.89
CA GLY A 34 21.30 19.82 25.60
C GLY A 34 19.84 19.41 25.40
N ILE A 35 19.60 18.55 24.40
CA ILE A 35 18.26 18.11 24.04
C ILE A 35 17.92 16.82 24.78
N THR A 36 17.14 16.95 25.84
CA THR A 36 16.64 15.82 26.64
C THR A 36 15.41 15.15 25.99
N ARG A 37 15.12 13.91 26.39
CA ARG A 37 13.90 13.20 25.96
C ARG A 37 12.62 13.98 26.23
N LYS A 38 12.55 14.72 27.33
CA LYS A 38 11.39 15.57 27.68
C LYS A 38 11.20 16.70 26.67
N LYS A 39 12.30 17.32 26.22
CA LYS A 39 12.30 18.36 25.18
C LYS A 39 11.90 17.79 23.82
N ALA A 40 12.42 16.61 23.47
CA ALA A 40 12.02 15.89 22.25
C ALA A 40 10.53 15.51 22.26
N ASP A 41 10.02 14.98 23.38
CA ASP A 41 8.60 14.68 23.55
C ASP A 41 7.72 15.94 23.44
N PHE A 42 8.19 17.06 23.96
CA PHE A 42 7.51 18.35 23.84
C PHE A 42 7.42 18.78 22.37
N LEU A 43 8.50 18.68 21.60
CA LEU A 43 8.53 19.03 20.17
C LEU A 43 7.52 18.23 19.35
N PHE A 44 7.40 16.92 19.59
CA PHE A 44 6.38 16.12 18.92
C PHE A 44 4.96 16.57 19.28
N LYS A 45 4.67 16.80 20.58
CA LYS A 45 3.38 17.33 21.03
C LYS A 45 3.09 18.72 20.46
N PHE A 46 4.12 19.55 20.37
CA PHE A 46 4.02 20.89 19.82
C PHE A 46 3.69 20.86 18.32
N LYS A 47 4.43 20.07 17.54
CA LYS A 47 4.14 19.82 16.13
C LYS A 47 2.70 19.37 15.92
N ASP A 48 2.18 18.53 16.81
CA ASP A 48 0.83 17.96 16.74
C ASP A 48 -0.28 18.97 16.95
N ASN A 49 0.01 20.07 17.65
CA ASN A 49 -0.94 21.14 17.93
C ASN A 49 -0.94 22.26 16.87
N ILE A 50 0.07 22.31 15.98
CA ILE A 50 0.14 23.28 14.89
C ILE A 50 -0.61 22.75 13.67
N SER A 51 -1.45 23.59 13.06
CA SER A 51 -2.08 23.26 11.79
C SER A 51 -1.02 23.07 10.69
N LYS A 52 -1.12 22.02 9.89
CA LYS A 52 -0.13 21.65 8.85
C LYS A 52 0.18 22.78 7.87
N GLU A 53 -0.79 23.65 7.62
CA GLU A 53 -0.69 24.80 6.70
C GLU A 53 0.15 25.95 7.29
N HIS A 54 0.33 25.98 8.62
CA HIS A 54 1.05 27.02 9.32
C HIS A 54 2.45 26.59 9.82
N ILE A 55 2.93 25.44 9.37
CA ILE A 55 4.30 24.98 9.67
C ILE A 55 5.28 25.70 8.75
N ILE A 56 6.00 26.69 9.30
CA ILE A 56 7.01 27.46 8.56
C ILE A 56 8.31 26.67 8.36
N PRO A 57 9.14 27.02 7.34
CA PRO A 57 10.40 26.34 7.06
C PRO A 57 11.35 26.29 8.26
N GLU A 58 11.49 27.40 8.99
CA GLU A 58 12.37 27.54 10.14
C GLU A 58 12.03 26.55 11.26
N PHE A 59 10.74 26.30 11.48
CA PHE A 59 10.32 25.29 12.44
C PHE A 59 10.62 23.86 11.95
N LYS A 60 10.52 23.61 10.65
CA LYS A 60 10.88 22.29 10.09
C LYS A 60 12.36 21.98 10.31
N GLU A 61 13.22 22.97 10.06
CA GLU A 61 14.66 22.85 10.27
C GLU A 61 14.97 22.62 11.75
N LEU A 62 14.41 23.46 12.64
CA LEU A 62 14.58 23.30 14.08
C LEU A 62 14.13 21.93 14.59
N PHE A 63 12.97 21.46 14.14
CA PHE A 63 12.43 20.16 14.54
C PHE A 63 13.33 19.01 14.10
N VAL A 64 13.76 19.01 12.83
CA VAL A 64 14.64 17.97 12.29
C VAL A 64 16.01 17.99 12.97
N GLU A 65 16.58 19.18 13.17
CA GLU A 65 17.86 19.36 13.84
C GLU A 65 17.81 18.84 15.28
N ALA A 66 16.85 19.33 16.06
CA ALA A 66 16.72 18.98 17.47
C ALA A 66 16.51 17.48 17.71
N ILE A 67 15.62 16.86 16.95
CA ILE A 67 15.38 15.41 17.09
C ILE A 67 16.58 14.59 16.58
N SER A 68 17.26 15.05 15.54
CA SER A 68 18.48 14.37 15.05
C SER A 68 19.61 14.42 16.08
N ILE A 69 19.84 15.57 16.71
CA ILE A 69 20.83 15.72 17.78
C ILE A 69 20.48 14.82 18.97
N TYR A 70 19.22 14.79 19.39
CA TYR A 70 18.77 13.92 20.48
C TYR A 70 19.04 12.44 20.23
N LEU A 71 18.92 11.98 18.97
CA LEU A 71 19.07 10.56 18.61
C LEU A 71 20.51 10.16 18.22
N LEU A 72 21.34 11.13 17.78
CA LEU A 72 22.65 10.81 17.18
C LEU A 72 23.81 11.34 18.01
N GLU A 73 23.58 12.23 18.98
CA GLU A 73 24.63 12.85 19.80
C GLU A 73 24.50 12.43 21.27
N ASP A 74 23.92 11.24 21.54
CA ASP A 74 23.92 10.71 22.89
C ASP A 74 25.33 10.21 23.30
N GLU A 75 25.60 10.19 24.61
CA GLU A 75 26.92 9.79 25.15
C GLU A 75 27.16 8.28 25.03
N ILE A 76 26.13 7.47 24.80
CA ILE A 76 26.19 6.01 24.84
C ILE A 76 26.51 5.42 23.47
N SER A 77 25.89 5.94 22.42
CA SER A 77 25.99 5.41 21.06
C SER A 77 26.04 6.53 20.00
N PRO A 78 27.08 7.39 19.99
CA PRO A 78 27.13 8.53 19.08
C PRO A 78 27.07 8.10 17.62
N GLY A 79 26.08 8.63 16.88
CA GLY A 79 25.84 8.31 15.47
C GLY A 79 25.08 7.04 15.21
N GLU A 80 24.72 6.24 16.22
CA GLU A 80 23.91 5.04 16.09
C GLU A 80 22.55 5.24 16.79
N ILE A 81 21.52 4.58 16.27
CA ILE A 81 20.20 4.62 16.88
C ILE A 81 19.96 3.28 17.60
N ASP A 82 19.79 3.34 18.91
CA ASP A 82 19.51 2.15 19.69
C ASP A 82 18.07 1.64 19.51
N GLU A 83 17.80 0.41 19.97
CA GLU A 83 16.48 -0.20 19.82
C GLU A 83 15.39 0.54 20.62
N LYS A 84 15.75 1.16 21.76
CA LYS A 84 14.81 1.91 22.61
C LYS A 84 14.44 3.24 21.96
N GLU A 85 15.41 3.91 21.37
CA GLU A 85 15.23 5.14 20.62
C GLU A 85 14.42 4.92 19.35
N ALA A 86 14.73 3.85 18.60
CA ALA A 86 13.98 3.47 17.43
C ALA A 86 12.51 3.15 17.75
N LYS A 87 12.25 2.40 18.83
CA LYS A 87 10.87 2.14 19.31
C LYS A 87 10.16 3.40 19.76
N TRP A 88 10.86 4.30 20.47
CA TRP A 88 10.31 5.58 20.89
C TRP A 88 9.95 6.47 19.70
N LEU A 89 10.88 6.65 18.75
CA LEU A 89 10.65 7.45 17.55
C LEU A 89 9.48 6.88 16.72
N ARG A 90 9.47 5.56 16.55
CA ARG A 90 8.36 4.89 15.87
C ARG A 90 7.02 5.15 16.55
N ALA A 91 6.96 5.03 17.86
CA ALA A 91 5.73 5.27 18.62
C ALA A 91 5.25 6.73 18.45
N LYS A 92 6.17 7.72 18.45
CA LYS A 92 5.83 9.12 18.21
C LYS A 92 5.27 9.40 16.83
N ILE A 93 5.89 8.82 15.79
CA ILE A 93 5.44 8.98 14.41
C ILE A 93 4.11 8.24 14.17
N GLN A 94 3.94 7.04 14.74
CA GLN A 94 2.72 6.24 14.54
C GLN A 94 1.51 6.70 15.37
N ASN A 95 1.70 7.54 16.37
CA ASN A 95 0.63 7.99 17.26
C ASN A 95 -0.59 8.60 16.51
N LYS A 96 -0.37 9.15 15.33
CA LYS A 96 -1.42 9.72 14.45
C LYS A 96 -1.97 8.74 13.41
N GLY A 97 -1.49 7.50 13.35
CA GLY A 97 -1.87 6.51 12.35
C GLY A 97 -1.41 6.80 10.91
N TYR A 98 -0.66 7.90 10.68
CA TYR A 98 -0.05 8.24 9.40
C TYR A 98 1.27 8.98 9.60
N VAL A 99 2.18 8.84 8.63
CA VAL A 99 3.46 9.57 8.58
C VAL A 99 3.24 10.86 7.77
N ASP A 100 3.52 12.01 8.34
CA ASP A 100 3.41 13.30 7.65
C ASP A 100 4.71 13.66 6.89
N LYS A 101 4.66 14.78 6.13
CA LYS A 101 5.83 15.24 5.36
C LYS A 101 7.02 15.59 6.23
N LEU A 102 6.78 16.15 7.43
CA LEU A 102 7.83 16.54 8.36
C LEU A 102 8.48 15.31 9.00
N ASP A 103 7.66 14.28 9.34
CA ASP A 103 8.18 12.99 9.81
C ASP A 103 9.05 12.31 8.74
N MET A 104 8.66 12.41 7.47
CA MET A 104 9.47 11.88 6.37
C MET A 104 10.81 12.61 6.23
N LEU A 105 10.82 13.94 6.33
CA LEU A 105 12.05 14.74 6.30
C LEU A 105 12.97 14.37 7.46
N LEU A 106 12.40 14.19 8.66
CA LEU A 106 13.15 13.76 9.84
C LEU A 106 13.79 12.39 9.60
N LEU A 107 13.01 11.39 9.16
CA LEU A 107 13.51 10.04 8.91
C LEU A 107 14.59 10.01 7.82
N GLU A 108 14.44 10.81 6.77
CA GLU A 108 15.44 10.94 5.71
C GLU A 108 16.74 11.57 6.22
N ASN A 109 16.65 12.62 7.06
CA ASN A 109 17.81 13.26 7.67
C ASN A 109 18.56 12.30 8.59
N ILE A 110 17.82 11.61 9.48
CA ILE A 110 18.38 10.63 10.39
C ILE A 110 19.05 9.49 9.59
N ARG A 111 18.41 8.98 8.55
CA ARG A 111 18.96 7.93 7.69
C ARG A 111 20.26 8.32 7.01
N LYS A 112 20.40 9.62 6.63
CA LYS A 112 21.63 10.14 6.02
C LYS A 112 22.77 10.33 7.02
N LYS A 113 22.44 10.65 8.27
CA LYS A 113 23.42 10.97 9.31
C LYS A 113 23.78 9.79 10.22
N SER A 114 22.88 8.80 10.38
CA SER A 114 23.14 7.65 11.23
C SER A 114 24.08 6.63 10.57
N ILE A 115 24.92 6.01 11.38
CA ILE A 115 25.79 4.88 10.97
C ILE A 115 24.93 3.63 10.72
N ASN A 116 23.92 3.42 11.56
CA ASN A 116 22.91 2.37 11.42
C ASN A 116 21.53 3.00 11.29
N PHE A 117 20.64 2.40 10.50
CA PHE A 117 19.25 2.81 10.43
C PHE A 117 18.36 1.57 10.68
N PRO A 118 17.74 1.45 11.88
CA PRO A 118 16.94 0.28 12.23
C PRO A 118 15.75 0.07 11.31
N ASP A 119 15.53 -1.19 10.88
CA ASP A 119 14.41 -1.55 9.99
C ASP A 119 13.05 -1.19 10.53
N ILE A 120 12.92 -1.11 11.87
CA ILE A 120 11.70 -0.70 12.54
C ILE A 120 11.26 0.71 12.17
N LEU A 121 12.17 1.58 11.70
CA LEU A 121 11.91 2.95 11.25
C LEU A 121 11.63 3.03 9.74
N ASN A 122 11.70 1.93 9.01
CA ASN A 122 11.29 1.88 7.61
C ASN A 122 9.76 1.92 7.51
N PHE A 123 9.20 3.11 7.46
CA PHE A 123 7.78 3.30 7.22
C PHE A 123 7.48 3.11 5.74
N LYS A 124 6.81 2.02 5.37
CA LYS A 124 6.25 1.88 4.02
C LYS A 124 5.20 2.97 3.84
N GLY A 125 5.39 3.85 2.88
CA GLY A 125 4.45 4.92 2.57
C GLY A 125 3.02 4.39 2.34
N LYS A 126 1.99 5.22 2.56
CA LYS A 126 0.58 4.84 2.33
C LYS A 126 0.35 4.29 0.91
N THR A 127 1.11 4.78 -0.07
CA THR A 127 1.06 4.34 -1.47
C THR A 127 1.59 2.91 -1.62
N ALA A 128 2.68 2.55 -0.94
CA ALA A 128 3.23 1.21 -0.97
C ALA A 128 2.27 0.19 -0.32
N ARG A 129 1.61 0.53 0.80
CA ARG A 129 0.59 -0.33 1.42
C ARG A 129 -0.64 -0.51 0.55
N LYS A 130 -1.12 0.55 -0.13
CA LYS A 130 -2.23 0.43 -1.09
C LYS A 130 -1.84 -0.42 -2.29
N PHE A 131 -0.60 -0.31 -2.75
CA PHE A 131 -0.08 -1.12 -3.85
C PHE A 131 0.09 -2.59 -3.44
N GLU A 132 0.57 -2.88 -2.24
CA GLU A 132 0.60 -4.26 -1.71
C GLU A 132 -0.82 -4.86 -1.61
N CYS A 133 -1.79 -4.12 -1.06
CA CYS A 133 -3.19 -4.56 -1.07
C CYS A 133 -3.73 -4.81 -2.47
N LEU A 134 -3.41 -3.94 -3.44
CA LEU A 134 -3.83 -4.11 -4.84
C LEU A 134 -3.21 -5.36 -5.46
N LEU A 135 -1.94 -5.65 -5.18
CA LEU A 135 -1.27 -6.88 -5.63
C LEU A 135 -1.90 -8.15 -5.02
N PHE A 136 -2.28 -8.12 -3.75
CA PHE A 136 -3.01 -9.22 -3.13
C PHE A 136 -4.39 -9.43 -3.77
N TYR A 137 -5.15 -8.37 -4.03
CA TYR A 137 -6.44 -8.44 -4.72
C TYR A 137 -6.30 -8.95 -6.16
N SER A 138 -5.26 -8.56 -6.88
CA SER A 138 -4.94 -9.05 -8.23
C SER A 138 -4.78 -10.58 -8.26
N ARG A 139 -4.19 -11.15 -7.24
CA ARG A 139 -4.02 -12.60 -7.10
C ARG A 139 -5.35 -13.34 -6.96
N TYR A 140 -6.28 -12.79 -6.18
CA TYR A 140 -7.64 -13.34 -6.08
C TYR A 140 -8.43 -13.21 -7.37
N LEU A 141 -8.26 -12.11 -8.10
CA LEU A 141 -8.91 -11.90 -9.40
C LEU A 141 -8.46 -12.94 -10.42
N THR A 142 -7.18 -13.32 -10.42
CA THR A 142 -6.64 -14.38 -11.28
C THR A 142 -7.28 -15.74 -10.97
N ILE A 143 -7.38 -16.11 -9.70
CA ILE A 143 -8.04 -17.35 -9.26
C ILE A 143 -9.51 -17.36 -9.72
N PHE A 144 -10.21 -16.25 -9.57
CA PHE A 144 -11.62 -16.14 -10.00
C PHE A 144 -11.77 -16.27 -11.52
N ALA A 145 -10.85 -15.70 -12.29
CA ALA A 145 -10.82 -15.82 -13.74
C ALA A 145 -10.56 -17.28 -14.20
N VAL A 146 -9.65 -17.98 -13.53
CA VAL A 146 -9.36 -19.41 -13.81
C VAL A 146 -10.59 -20.28 -13.53
N ILE A 147 -11.23 -20.11 -12.38
CA ILE A 147 -12.45 -20.87 -12.05
C ILE A 147 -13.55 -20.57 -13.06
N GLY A 148 -13.76 -19.30 -13.42
CA GLY A 148 -14.75 -18.89 -14.42
C GLY A 148 -14.49 -19.49 -15.79
N SER A 149 -13.22 -19.54 -16.23
CA SER A 149 -12.86 -20.16 -17.53
C SER A 149 -13.10 -21.67 -17.54
N LEU A 150 -12.78 -22.38 -16.46
CA LEU A 150 -13.04 -23.81 -16.34
C LEU A 150 -14.53 -24.15 -16.37
N ILE A 151 -15.36 -23.37 -15.63
CA ILE A 151 -16.81 -23.53 -15.65
C ILE A 151 -17.37 -23.28 -17.06
N SER A 152 -16.92 -22.22 -17.73
CA SER A 152 -17.33 -21.89 -19.10
C SER A 152 -16.96 -22.99 -20.08
N ALA A 153 -15.73 -23.53 -19.97
CA ALA A 153 -15.28 -24.65 -20.80
C ALA A 153 -16.16 -25.88 -20.60
N PHE A 154 -16.52 -26.21 -19.36
CA PHE A 154 -17.39 -27.34 -19.05
C PHE A 154 -18.80 -27.19 -19.65
N VAL A 155 -19.38 -25.99 -19.56
CA VAL A 155 -20.68 -25.68 -20.16
C VAL A 155 -20.63 -25.81 -21.69
N LEU A 156 -19.55 -25.33 -22.32
CA LEU A 156 -19.34 -25.47 -23.78
C LEU A 156 -19.20 -26.92 -24.20
N PHE A 157 -18.53 -27.76 -23.41
CA PHE A 157 -18.45 -29.21 -23.68
C PHE A 157 -19.82 -29.88 -23.69
N ILE A 158 -20.64 -29.58 -22.66
CA ILE A 158 -22.00 -30.11 -22.59
C ILE A 158 -22.82 -29.67 -23.80
N ARG A 159 -22.75 -28.36 -24.16
CA ARG A 159 -23.47 -27.81 -25.31
C ARG A 159 -23.03 -28.43 -26.63
N GLY A 160 -21.73 -28.58 -26.85
CA GLY A 160 -21.20 -29.26 -28.05
C GLY A 160 -21.72 -30.69 -28.15
N SER A 161 -21.72 -31.45 -27.05
CA SER A 161 -22.24 -32.80 -27.00
C SER A 161 -23.73 -32.87 -27.33
N VAL A 162 -24.54 -31.93 -26.83
CA VAL A 162 -25.97 -31.85 -27.13
C VAL A 162 -26.22 -31.57 -28.62
N VAL A 163 -25.42 -30.71 -29.25
CA VAL A 163 -25.52 -30.40 -30.71
C VAL A 163 -25.25 -31.64 -31.52
N VAL A 164 -24.20 -32.40 -31.21
CA VAL A 164 -23.87 -33.66 -31.87
C VAL A 164 -24.99 -34.68 -31.77
N VAL A 165 -25.49 -34.90 -30.55
CA VAL A 165 -26.56 -35.86 -30.28
C VAL A 165 -27.85 -35.48 -31.00
N ARG A 166 -28.26 -34.22 -31.01
CA ARG A 166 -29.43 -33.74 -31.74
C ARG A 166 -29.26 -33.93 -33.25
N GLY A 167 -28.12 -33.53 -33.83
CA GLY A 167 -27.84 -33.73 -35.24
C GLY A 167 -27.89 -35.19 -35.63
N PHE A 168 -27.41 -36.10 -34.78
CA PHE A 168 -27.49 -37.53 -35.02
C PHE A 168 -28.94 -38.07 -34.94
N ILE A 169 -29.75 -37.64 -33.97
CA ILE A 169 -31.16 -38.02 -33.81
C ILE A 169 -31.97 -37.53 -35.03
N ASP A 170 -31.77 -36.30 -35.46
CA ASP A 170 -32.45 -35.70 -36.60
C ASP A 170 -32.10 -36.48 -37.89
N PHE A 171 -30.83 -36.87 -38.08
CA PHE A 171 -30.38 -37.68 -39.18
C PHE A 171 -31.04 -39.08 -39.17
N VAL A 172 -31.08 -39.76 -38.02
CA VAL A 172 -31.72 -41.09 -37.91
C VAL A 172 -33.21 -41.02 -38.20
N ASN A 173 -33.90 -39.97 -37.77
CA ASN A 173 -35.32 -39.81 -38.02
C ASN A 173 -35.65 -39.48 -39.49
N SER A 174 -34.70 -38.91 -40.20
CA SER A 174 -34.85 -38.51 -41.62
C SER A 174 -34.47 -39.60 -42.61
N ILE A 175 -33.94 -40.73 -42.17
CA ILE A 175 -33.50 -41.85 -43.03
C ILE A 175 -34.63 -42.38 -43.92
N GLY A 176 -35.89 -41.99 -43.64
CA GLY A 176 -37.08 -42.45 -44.42
C GLY A 176 -37.48 -41.54 -45.60
N ASP A 177 -37.16 -40.23 -45.59
CA ASP A 177 -37.85 -39.29 -46.49
C ASP A 177 -36.98 -38.55 -47.52
N ASN A 178 -35.71 -38.18 -47.29
CA ASN A 178 -34.85 -37.52 -48.29
C ASN A 178 -33.37 -37.54 -47.87
N LEU A 179 -32.58 -38.47 -48.33
CA LEU A 179 -31.19 -38.68 -47.94
C LEU A 179 -30.23 -37.48 -48.24
N HIS A 180 -30.47 -36.66 -49.26
CA HIS A 180 -29.49 -35.67 -49.70
C HIS A 180 -29.47 -34.37 -48.86
N GLY A 181 -30.62 -33.91 -48.38
CA GLY A 181 -30.72 -32.65 -47.58
C GLY A 181 -30.28 -32.84 -46.12
N ASP A 182 -30.29 -34.06 -45.63
CA ASP A 182 -30.04 -34.34 -44.22
C ASP A 182 -28.54 -34.59 -43.91
N TYR A 183 -27.75 -34.98 -44.93
CA TYR A 183 -26.29 -35.03 -44.79
C TYR A 183 -25.65 -33.65 -44.60
N GLU A 184 -26.18 -32.60 -45.26
CA GLU A 184 -25.70 -31.22 -45.07
C GLU A 184 -25.93 -30.73 -43.67
N LYS A 185 -27.12 -30.97 -43.11
CA LYS A 185 -27.45 -30.60 -41.70
C LYS A 185 -26.60 -31.36 -40.69
N LEU A 186 -26.32 -32.65 -40.96
CA LEU A 186 -25.44 -33.44 -40.10
C LEU A 186 -24.02 -32.89 -40.11
N ILE A 187 -23.49 -32.60 -41.31
CA ILE A 187 -22.14 -32.01 -41.45
C ILE A 187 -22.08 -30.65 -40.76
N GLU A 188 -23.09 -29.77 -40.93
CA GLU A 188 -23.16 -28.48 -40.26
C GLU A 188 -23.14 -28.65 -38.73
N ALA A 189 -23.92 -29.58 -38.17
CA ALA A 189 -23.93 -29.87 -36.74
C ALA A 189 -22.56 -30.35 -36.23
N PHE A 190 -21.88 -31.21 -36.98
CA PHE A 190 -20.55 -31.67 -36.61
C PHE A 190 -19.49 -30.58 -36.71
N VAL A 191 -19.47 -29.77 -37.77
CA VAL A 191 -18.55 -28.64 -37.91
C VAL A 191 -18.77 -27.63 -36.79
N SER A 192 -20.02 -27.27 -36.52
CA SER A 192 -20.35 -26.33 -35.41
C SER A 192 -19.94 -26.90 -34.05
N SER A 193 -20.05 -28.21 -33.82
CA SER A 193 -19.63 -28.82 -32.57
C SER A 193 -18.11 -28.80 -32.37
N VAL A 194 -17.34 -29.00 -33.46
CA VAL A 194 -15.88 -28.94 -33.43
C VAL A 194 -15.42 -27.55 -33.01
N ASP A 195 -16.01 -26.47 -33.54
CA ASP A 195 -15.70 -25.10 -33.14
C ASP A 195 -15.96 -24.89 -31.67
N ILE A 196 -17.08 -25.36 -31.14
CA ILE A 196 -17.42 -25.26 -29.72
C ILE A 196 -16.37 -26.00 -28.87
N TYR A 197 -15.95 -27.20 -29.28
CA TYR A 197 -14.93 -27.95 -28.56
C TYR A 197 -13.54 -27.27 -28.61
N LEU A 198 -13.17 -26.66 -29.75
CA LEU A 198 -11.93 -25.90 -29.85
C LEU A 198 -11.92 -24.70 -28.83
N PHE A 199 -13.01 -23.95 -28.78
CA PHE A 199 -13.11 -22.87 -27.78
C PHE A 199 -13.02 -23.41 -26.36
N ALA A 200 -13.68 -24.50 -26.04
CA ALA A 200 -13.61 -25.14 -24.74
C ALA A 200 -12.18 -25.57 -24.38
N MET A 201 -11.45 -26.19 -25.32
CA MET A 201 -10.05 -26.58 -25.10
C MET A 201 -9.13 -25.37 -24.90
N VAL A 202 -9.30 -24.29 -25.66
CA VAL A 202 -8.52 -23.06 -25.48
C VAL A 202 -8.73 -22.49 -24.08
N LEU A 203 -9.98 -22.45 -23.58
CA LEU A 203 -10.28 -21.98 -22.23
C LEU A 203 -9.64 -22.86 -21.15
N ILE A 204 -9.59 -24.18 -21.34
CA ILE A 204 -8.93 -25.10 -20.40
C ILE A 204 -7.41 -24.87 -20.39
N ILE A 205 -6.79 -24.77 -21.57
CA ILE A 205 -5.34 -24.53 -21.70
C ILE A 205 -4.99 -23.18 -21.05
N PHE A 206 -5.79 -22.15 -21.31
CA PHE A 206 -5.59 -20.83 -20.72
C PHE A 206 -5.74 -20.88 -19.19
N GLY A 207 -6.79 -21.54 -18.68
CA GLY A 207 -7.02 -21.71 -17.25
C GLY A 207 -5.89 -22.46 -16.53
N MET A 208 -5.35 -23.52 -17.15
CA MET A 208 -4.22 -24.27 -16.58
C MET A 208 -2.87 -23.57 -16.78
N GLY A 209 -2.71 -22.79 -17.84
CA GLY A 209 -1.45 -22.09 -18.13
C GLY A 209 -1.17 -20.87 -17.24
N ILE A 210 -2.20 -20.34 -16.57
CA ILE A 210 -2.06 -19.23 -15.63
C ILE A 210 -1.73 -19.71 -14.20
N TYR A 211 -1.98 -20.98 -13.90
CA TYR A 211 -1.70 -21.59 -12.61
C TYR A 211 -0.30 -22.21 -12.58
#